data_8c25305929d8e1407c2d05637a76b5f4
#
_entry.id   8c25305929d8e1407c2d05637a76b5f4
#
_cell.length_a   1.000
_cell.length_b   1.000
_cell.length_c   1.000
_cell.angle_alpha   90.00
_cell.angle_beta   90.00
_cell.angle_gamma   90.00
#
_symmetry.space_group_name_H-M   'P 1'
#
loop_
_entity.id
_entity.type
_entity.pdbx_description
1 polymer ?
#
loop_
_entity_poly.entity_id
_entity_poly.type
_entity_poly.pdbx_seq_one_letter_code
_entity_poly.pdbx_strand_id
1 'polypeptide(L)'
;MIPALRVTLHVCLTFLLFAAGLILWGCSRKPKHPPIDAAALFAKRCASCHREGNDMRAPEPQALQEMSKSTILGALDSGRMKWEAKSLDKAQKAALAEYLGKSDTTLLANMSGYCARDLDPPADPPIWSGWGVDAHNTRFQSARSAGLDLERVKKLKLKWAFGFPGASATFGQPTSFAGKIFVGSEDGTVYALDAATGCTWWVFRASATVKTAISVGNKGRTVFFGDTNGYIYALNVSDGSVSWKVHPESHPAARITGSPLLVGKVVYLPISSGEEGAAADPHYPCCTFRGSVVALDTNSGKQIWKTYTISEAAAPTRKNSLGVQYWGPSGAAVWSPPTVDLKRHTIYAATGNNYSYPATATSDAILALDMNSGERLWSRQLTAKDLWNSGCVAEQKDNCPESRGDDFDFGAPPILKTLPNGRDALVLGQKSGFVYALDPDDHGRVLWESRIGHGGPLGGIQWGGASDNRRAYFPLSDYDDQNPLAGGGLFALNLLNGKQIWYAPAPKPACTSAFGCNAAQMAPPTVIPGVVFAGSLDGHLRAYDTRDGKVVWDFDTAQKFSTTNGVQARGGSLNGAGPTIVGGMVYVNTGYTNAMAGNVLLAFSADSR
;
A
#
# COMPACT_ATOMS: atom_id res chain seq x y z
N MET A 1 55.88 -50.73 -7.30
CA MET A 1 57.29 -50.31 -7.14
C MET A 1 57.30 -49.00 -6.38
N ILE A 2 57.79 -49.07 -5.14
CA ILE A 2 58.09 -47.96 -4.20
C ILE A 2 59.49 -47.41 -4.66
N PRO A 3 59.92 -46.14 -4.36
CA PRO A 3 60.10 -45.77 -2.97
C PRO A 3 59.73 -44.31 -2.57
N ALA A 4 59.52 -44.25 -1.29
CA ALA A 4 59.49 -43.03 -0.45
C ALA A 4 60.92 -42.48 -0.22
N LEU A 5 61.07 -41.20 0.09
CA LEU A 5 62.18 -40.68 0.85
C LEU A 5 61.76 -39.63 1.87
N ARG A 6 62.07 -39.95 3.13
CA ARG A 6 62.09 -39.09 4.31
C ARG A 6 63.38 -38.29 4.37
N VAL A 7 63.42 -37.13 4.99
CA VAL A 7 64.49 -36.60 5.88
C VAL A 7 63.95 -35.31 6.53
N THR A 8 63.64 -35.25 7.76
CA THR A 8 64.37 -35.06 9.05
C THR A 8 64.52 -33.57 9.48
N LEU A 9 64.00 -33.34 10.60
CA LEU A 9 64.07 -32.29 11.61
C LEU A 9 65.44 -31.73 11.91
N HIS A 10 65.60 -30.40 12.12
CA HIS A 10 66.56 -29.84 13.10
C HIS A 10 66.01 -28.62 13.80
N VAL A 11 66.00 -28.72 15.11
CA VAL A 11 65.70 -27.70 16.10
C VAL A 11 66.98 -26.86 16.29
N CYS A 12 66.82 -25.52 16.42
CA CYS A 12 67.73 -24.70 17.16
C CYS A 12 67.01 -23.53 17.83
N LEU A 13 67.04 -23.58 19.16
CA LEU A 13 66.57 -22.59 20.11
C LEU A 13 67.69 -21.54 20.25
N THR A 14 67.36 -20.23 20.14
CA THR A 14 68.11 -19.17 20.81
C THR A 14 67.16 -18.01 21.16
N PHE A 15 67.06 -17.75 22.46
CA PHE A 15 66.45 -16.58 23.09
C PHE A 15 67.30 -15.33 22.80
N LEU A 16 66.64 -14.22 22.40
CA LEU A 16 67.12 -12.88 22.68
C LEU A 16 65.91 -11.92 22.82
N LEU A 17 65.78 -11.36 24.01
CA LEU A 17 64.88 -10.29 24.39
C LEU A 17 65.22 -9.01 23.64
N PHE A 18 64.26 -8.43 22.91
CA PHE A 18 64.23 -7.03 22.58
C PHE A 18 62.84 -6.48 22.81
N ALA A 19 62.70 -5.65 23.83
CA ALA A 19 61.55 -4.80 24.06
C ALA A 19 61.50 -3.70 22.99
N ALA A 20 60.55 -3.75 22.09
CA ALA A 20 60.24 -2.64 21.21
C ALA A 20 58.72 -2.40 21.24
N GLY A 21 58.32 -1.22 21.71
CA GLY A 21 56.96 -0.81 21.87
C GLY A 21 56.17 -0.84 20.57
N LEU A 22 55.11 -1.63 20.53
CA LEU A 22 54.08 -1.58 19.51
C LEU A 22 53.24 -0.30 19.74
N ILE A 23 53.59 0.76 19.01
CA ILE A 23 52.70 1.89 18.78
C ILE A 23 51.60 1.36 17.90
N LEU A 24 50.42 1.08 18.49
CA LEU A 24 49.18 0.87 17.77
C LEU A 24 48.79 2.18 17.04
N TRP A 25 49.24 2.33 15.81
CA TRP A 25 48.64 3.31 14.92
C TRP A 25 47.25 2.82 14.54
N GLY A 26 46.26 3.22 15.37
CA GLY A 26 44.88 3.17 14.98
C GLY A 26 44.70 4.07 13.77
N CYS A 27 44.55 3.49 12.57
CA CYS A 27 44.04 4.21 11.40
C CYS A 27 42.58 4.61 11.65
N SER A 28 42.40 5.64 12.45
CA SER A 28 41.17 6.43 12.48
C SER A 28 41.06 7.13 11.12
N ARG A 29 40.31 6.54 10.20
CA ARG A 29 39.89 7.26 8.98
C ARG A 29 39.07 8.44 9.46
N LYS A 30 39.64 9.64 9.47
CA LYS A 30 38.90 10.89 9.61
C LYS A 30 37.78 10.87 8.55
N PRO A 31 36.52 11.14 8.93
CA PRO A 31 35.47 11.29 7.96
C PRO A 31 35.87 12.38 6.96
N LYS A 32 35.71 12.12 5.67
CA LYS A 32 36.12 13.02 4.57
C LYS A 32 35.34 14.33 4.54
N HIS A 33 34.32 14.50 5.37
CA HIS A 33 33.52 15.73 5.50
C HIS A 33 33.35 16.09 6.98
N PRO A 34 33.29 17.38 7.30
CA PRO A 34 32.94 17.82 8.65
C PRO A 34 31.56 17.24 9.04
N PRO A 35 31.33 16.95 10.32
CA PRO A 35 30.03 16.46 10.77
C PRO A 35 28.93 17.47 10.40
N ILE A 36 27.83 16.96 9.85
CA ILE A 36 26.67 17.79 9.45
C ILE A 36 26.00 18.29 10.73
N ASP A 37 25.92 19.60 10.90
CA ASP A 37 25.11 20.23 11.96
C ASP A 37 23.64 20.17 11.54
N ALA A 38 22.97 19.09 11.96
CA ALA A 38 21.57 18.84 11.63
C ALA A 38 20.62 19.85 12.30
N ALA A 39 20.98 20.38 13.49
CA ALA A 39 20.18 21.40 14.17
C ALA A 39 20.20 22.73 13.39
N ALA A 40 21.38 23.18 12.99
CA ALA A 40 21.52 24.37 12.15
C ALA A 40 20.84 24.18 10.77
N LEU A 41 20.94 22.98 10.19
CA LEU A 41 20.28 22.65 8.93
C LEU A 41 18.74 22.70 9.07
N PHE A 42 18.19 22.14 10.15
CA PHE A 42 16.76 22.22 10.46
C PHE A 42 16.31 23.68 10.67
N ALA A 43 17.02 24.42 11.50
CA ALA A 43 16.71 25.83 11.76
C ALA A 43 16.68 26.68 10.47
N LYS A 44 17.62 26.43 9.57
CA LYS A 44 17.75 27.17 8.30
C LYS A 44 16.70 26.80 7.26
N ARG A 45 16.28 25.53 7.18
CA ARG A 45 15.50 25.00 6.06
C ARG A 45 14.07 24.58 6.41
N CYS A 46 13.82 24.23 7.66
CA CYS A 46 12.59 23.56 8.07
C CYS A 46 11.80 24.33 9.13
N ALA A 47 12.49 25.04 10.05
CA ALA A 47 11.86 25.67 11.20
C ALA A 47 10.87 26.79 10.84
N SER A 48 10.94 27.36 9.64
CA SER A 48 9.94 28.35 9.18
C SER A 48 8.53 27.79 9.11
N CYS A 49 8.41 26.50 8.72
CA CYS A 49 7.13 25.79 8.65
C CYS A 49 6.89 24.93 9.90
N HIS A 50 7.93 24.25 10.41
CA HIS A 50 7.87 23.38 11.58
C HIS A 50 8.18 24.15 12.86
N ARG A 51 7.30 25.03 13.30
CA ARG A 51 7.39 25.83 14.52
C ARG A 51 6.09 25.70 15.33
N GLU A 52 6.17 25.98 16.64
CA GLU A 52 4.98 26.04 17.48
C GLU A 52 4.00 27.11 16.97
N GLY A 53 2.70 26.77 16.98
CA GLY A 53 1.63 27.68 16.58
C GLY A 53 1.67 28.10 15.12
N ASN A 54 2.22 27.25 14.20
CA ASN A 54 2.25 27.58 12.79
C ASN A 54 0.86 27.44 12.12
N ASP A 55 0.55 28.37 11.21
CA ASP A 55 -0.69 28.36 10.44
C ASP A 55 -0.65 27.36 9.28
N MET A 56 0.53 26.86 8.91
CA MET A 56 0.76 25.98 7.76
C MET A 56 0.47 24.50 8.06
N ARG A 57 0.15 24.16 9.32
CA ARG A 57 -0.18 22.77 9.77
C ARG A 57 0.92 21.75 9.52
N ALA A 58 2.15 22.21 9.39
CA ALA A 58 3.30 21.34 9.47
C ALA A 58 3.39 20.78 10.91
N PRO A 59 3.80 19.51 11.10
CA PRO A 59 4.03 18.99 12.44
C PRO A 59 4.99 19.90 13.21
N GLU A 60 4.64 20.25 14.44
CA GLU A 60 5.52 21.00 15.34
C GLU A 60 6.79 20.19 15.66
N PRO A 61 7.89 20.83 16.06
CA PRO A 61 9.15 20.12 16.35
C PRO A 61 8.98 18.95 17.34
N GLN A 62 8.15 19.13 18.34
CA GLN A 62 7.86 18.07 19.32
C GLN A 62 7.14 16.88 18.66
N ALA A 63 6.22 17.12 17.74
CA ALA A 63 5.54 16.04 17.00
C ALA A 63 6.49 15.30 16.06
N LEU A 64 7.46 16.00 15.44
CA LEU A 64 8.52 15.35 14.67
C LEU A 64 9.40 14.45 15.53
N GLN A 65 9.71 14.85 16.77
CA GLN A 65 10.49 14.05 17.71
C GLN A 65 9.79 12.77 18.18
N GLU A 66 8.48 12.66 17.98
CA GLU A 66 7.72 11.43 18.23
C GLU A 66 7.68 10.48 17.02
N MET A 67 8.09 10.96 15.84
CA MET A 67 8.15 10.13 14.63
C MET A 67 9.38 9.22 14.63
N SER A 68 9.30 8.12 13.86
CA SER A 68 10.47 7.29 13.62
C SER A 68 11.44 7.95 12.63
N LYS A 69 12.74 7.66 12.78
CA LYS A 69 13.76 8.10 11.80
C LYS A 69 13.44 7.66 10.40
N SER A 70 12.93 6.43 10.24
CA SER A 70 12.51 5.89 8.94
C SER A 70 11.33 6.66 8.33
N THR A 71 10.35 7.05 9.13
CA THR A 71 9.22 7.90 8.71
C THR A 71 9.70 9.27 8.24
N ILE A 72 10.57 9.93 9.00
CA ILE A 72 11.14 11.23 8.63
C ILE A 72 11.96 11.13 7.35
N LEU A 73 12.84 10.12 7.25
CA LEU A 73 13.65 9.90 6.05
C LEU A 73 12.76 9.62 4.82
N GLY A 74 11.74 8.82 4.97
CA GLY A 74 10.75 8.56 3.94
C GLY A 74 10.03 9.83 3.46
N ALA A 75 9.67 10.73 4.39
CA ALA A 75 9.06 12.01 4.07
C ALA A 75 10.01 12.91 3.25
N LEU A 76 11.32 12.92 3.57
CA LEU A 76 12.34 13.70 2.88
C LEU A 76 12.75 13.12 1.52
N ASP A 77 12.70 11.80 1.35
CA ASP A 77 13.16 11.13 0.13
C ASP A 77 12.09 11.03 -0.96
N SER A 78 10.89 10.64 -0.58
CA SER A 78 9.81 10.34 -1.54
C SER A 78 8.42 10.80 -1.09
N GLY A 79 8.31 11.24 0.16
CA GLY A 79 7.07 11.69 0.76
C GLY A 79 6.84 13.19 0.58
N ARG A 80 6.09 13.76 1.52
CA ARG A 80 5.57 15.13 1.44
C ARG A 80 6.66 16.21 1.41
N MET A 81 7.80 15.98 2.09
CA MET A 81 8.91 16.94 2.17
C MET A 81 9.93 16.77 1.04
N LYS A 82 9.68 15.93 0.04
CA LYS A 82 10.67 15.64 -1.02
C LYS A 82 11.08 16.88 -1.81
N TRP A 83 10.17 17.82 -2.01
CA TRP A 83 10.43 19.04 -2.76
C TRP A 83 11.24 20.04 -1.96
N GLU A 84 10.92 20.23 -0.68
CA GLU A 84 11.65 21.06 0.27
C GLU A 84 13.05 20.50 0.53
N ALA A 85 13.17 19.17 0.49
CA ALA A 85 14.41 18.44 0.70
C ALA A 85 15.21 18.17 -0.60
N LYS A 86 14.76 18.63 -1.77
CA LYS A 86 15.40 18.32 -3.08
C LYS A 86 16.87 18.73 -3.17
N SER A 87 17.25 19.82 -2.49
CA SER A 87 18.63 20.32 -2.45
C SER A 87 19.51 19.65 -1.39
N LEU A 88 18.96 18.76 -0.58
CA LEU A 88 19.68 18.03 0.45
C LEU A 88 20.24 16.71 -0.11
N ASP A 89 21.52 16.48 0.15
CA ASP A 89 22.10 15.18 -0.16
C ASP A 89 21.65 14.07 0.80
N LYS A 90 21.99 12.83 0.48
CA LYS A 90 21.59 11.66 1.27
C LYS A 90 22.11 11.70 2.72
N ALA A 91 23.31 12.25 2.94
CA ALA A 91 23.89 12.37 4.28
C ALA A 91 23.17 13.45 5.10
N GLN A 92 22.79 14.56 4.49
CA GLN A 92 22.03 15.62 5.14
C GLN A 92 20.62 15.17 5.52
N LYS A 93 19.93 14.45 4.65
CA LYS A 93 18.61 13.86 4.95
C LYS A 93 18.70 12.85 6.10
N ALA A 94 19.71 11.98 6.09
CA ALA A 94 19.95 11.04 7.18
C ALA A 94 20.26 11.74 8.51
N ALA A 95 21.08 12.80 8.47
CA ALA A 95 21.39 13.59 9.67
C ALA A 95 20.14 14.29 10.25
N LEU A 96 19.26 14.83 9.38
CA LEU A 96 17.99 15.41 9.81
C LEU A 96 17.07 14.34 10.45
N ALA A 97 16.96 13.17 9.85
CA ALA A 97 16.17 12.08 10.40
C ALA A 97 16.71 11.61 11.77
N GLU A 98 18.02 11.56 11.91
CA GLU A 98 18.69 11.25 13.18
C GLU A 98 18.44 12.31 14.26
N TYR A 99 18.47 13.58 13.89
CA TYR A 99 18.26 14.71 14.80
C TYR A 99 16.81 14.84 15.27
N LEU A 100 15.85 14.63 14.35
CA LEU A 100 14.44 14.86 14.60
C LEU A 100 13.73 13.62 15.14
N GLY A 101 14.08 12.42 14.68
CA GLY A 101 13.30 11.20 14.93
C GLY A 101 13.86 10.31 16.02
N LYS A 102 12.96 9.51 16.61
CA LYS A 102 13.33 8.41 17.52
C LYS A 102 13.79 7.19 16.72
N SER A 103 14.69 6.40 17.31
CA SER A 103 15.03 5.10 16.78
C SER A 103 13.79 4.20 16.75
N ASP A 104 13.57 3.50 15.63
CA ASP A 104 12.46 2.55 15.47
C ASP A 104 12.47 1.47 16.57
N THR A 105 13.66 0.99 16.95
CA THR A 105 13.82 0.02 18.05
C THR A 105 13.42 0.61 19.39
N THR A 106 13.74 1.88 19.66
CA THR A 106 13.33 2.58 20.88
C THR A 106 11.82 2.76 20.95
N LEU A 107 11.18 3.10 19.82
CA LEU A 107 9.71 3.24 19.75
C LEU A 107 9.00 1.92 20.06
N LEU A 108 9.49 0.81 19.49
CA LEU A 108 8.92 -0.52 19.75
C LEU A 108 9.19 -1.01 21.17
N ALA A 109 10.38 -0.70 21.76
CA ALA A 109 10.70 -1.07 23.13
C ALA A 109 9.83 -0.33 24.17
N ASN A 110 9.37 0.87 23.84
CA ASN A 110 8.49 1.66 24.71
C ASN A 110 6.99 1.31 24.55
N MET A 111 6.65 0.42 23.62
CA MET A 111 5.28 -0.02 23.42
C MET A 111 4.87 -0.95 24.57
N SER A 112 3.68 -0.75 25.11
CA SER A 112 3.03 -1.60 26.10
C SER A 112 1.94 -2.47 25.48
N GLY A 113 1.12 -3.12 26.29
CA GLY A 113 -0.09 -3.81 25.82
C GLY A 113 0.18 -5.10 25.05
N TYR A 114 1.23 -5.84 25.39
CA TYR A 114 1.44 -7.20 24.90
C TYR A 114 0.41 -8.16 25.52
N CYS A 115 -0.05 -9.14 24.73
CA CYS A 115 -1.01 -10.13 25.21
C CYS A 115 -0.39 -11.05 26.25
N ALA A 116 -1.18 -11.42 27.27
CA ALA A 116 -0.82 -12.52 28.15
C ALA A 116 -0.83 -13.86 27.36
N ARG A 117 0.06 -14.80 27.75
CA ARG A 117 0.28 -16.05 26.98
C ARG A 117 -0.91 -17.02 26.94
N ASP A 118 -1.97 -16.76 27.72
CA ASP A 118 -3.07 -17.69 27.95
C ASP A 118 -4.39 -17.33 27.23
N LEU A 119 -4.33 -16.47 26.18
CA LEU A 119 -5.52 -16.20 25.37
C LEU A 119 -5.70 -17.30 24.32
N ASP A 120 -6.67 -18.17 24.55
CA ASP A 120 -7.06 -19.18 23.56
C ASP A 120 -7.79 -18.51 22.38
N PRO A 121 -7.38 -18.78 21.13
CA PRO A 121 -8.12 -18.30 19.98
C PRO A 121 -9.51 -18.96 19.92
N PRO A 122 -10.53 -18.29 19.36
CA PRO A 122 -11.84 -18.90 19.11
C PRO A 122 -11.72 -20.19 18.29
N ALA A 123 -12.56 -21.17 18.56
CA ALA A 123 -12.50 -22.51 17.93
C ALA A 123 -12.68 -22.47 16.39
N ASP A 124 -13.49 -21.55 15.85
CA ASP A 124 -13.73 -21.35 14.41
C ASP A 124 -13.95 -19.86 14.13
N PRO A 125 -12.88 -19.03 14.19
CA PRO A 125 -13.01 -17.61 13.99
C PRO A 125 -13.32 -17.29 12.52
N PRO A 126 -14.21 -16.34 12.25
CA PRO A 126 -14.46 -15.89 10.90
C PRO A 126 -13.20 -15.23 10.31
N ILE A 127 -13.06 -15.29 9.00
CA ILE A 127 -11.85 -14.93 8.29
C ILE A 127 -12.09 -13.73 7.36
N TRP A 128 -11.08 -12.85 7.31
CA TRP A 128 -10.86 -11.89 6.23
C TRP A 128 -9.38 -11.97 5.82
N SER A 129 -9.06 -12.60 4.70
CA SER A 129 -7.68 -12.75 4.23
C SER A 129 -7.41 -11.86 3.03
N GLY A 130 -6.30 -11.11 3.08
CA GLY A 130 -5.88 -10.24 1.99
C GLY A 130 -6.78 -9.00 1.80
N TRP A 131 -6.74 -8.44 0.59
CA TRP A 131 -7.41 -7.18 0.27
C TRP A 131 -8.93 -7.34 0.07
N GLY A 132 -9.35 -8.38 -0.63
CA GLY A 132 -10.69 -8.50 -1.22
C GLY A 132 -11.66 -9.44 -0.50
N VAL A 133 -11.32 -10.04 0.63
CA VAL A 133 -12.02 -11.16 1.30
C VAL A 133 -11.77 -12.50 0.60
N ASP A 134 -11.92 -12.52 -0.71
CA ASP A 134 -11.84 -13.72 -1.56
C ASP A 134 -10.92 -13.50 -2.77
N ALA A 135 -10.69 -14.53 -3.54
CA ALA A 135 -9.87 -14.49 -4.76
C ALA A 135 -10.51 -13.69 -5.91
N HIS A 136 -11.79 -13.35 -5.80
CA HIS A 136 -12.54 -12.57 -6.78
C HIS A 136 -12.55 -11.07 -6.46
N ASN A 137 -11.93 -10.64 -5.36
CA ASN A 137 -11.85 -9.25 -4.89
C ASN A 137 -13.23 -8.58 -4.71
N THR A 138 -14.25 -9.35 -4.28
CA THR A 138 -15.62 -8.84 -4.17
C THR A 138 -15.81 -7.83 -3.05
N ARG A 139 -14.95 -7.81 -2.03
CA ARG A 139 -15.11 -7.05 -0.78
C ARG A 139 -16.50 -7.19 -0.16
N PHE A 140 -17.10 -8.37 -0.39
CA PHE A 140 -18.39 -8.77 0.19
C PHE A 140 -18.16 -9.76 1.30
N GLN A 141 -18.51 -9.41 2.53
CA GLN A 141 -18.46 -10.34 3.64
C GLN A 141 -19.86 -10.93 3.89
N SER A 142 -19.95 -12.24 4.00
CA SER A 142 -21.21 -12.93 4.26
C SER A 142 -21.80 -12.55 5.62
N ALA A 143 -23.12 -12.65 5.79
CA ALA A 143 -23.79 -12.36 7.06
C ALA A 143 -23.20 -13.12 8.24
N ARG A 144 -22.92 -14.43 8.05
CA ARG A 144 -22.31 -15.29 9.07
C ARG A 144 -20.93 -14.80 9.48
N SER A 145 -20.07 -14.51 8.51
CA SER A 145 -18.69 -14.08 8.79
C SER A 145 -18.61 -12.63 9.25
N ALA A 146 -19.49 -11.75 8.75
CA ALA A 146 -19.57 -10.37 9.21
C ALA A 146 -20.00 -10.27 10.68
N GLY A 147 -20.98 -11.10 11.09
CA GLY A 147 -21.55 -11.04 12.42
C GLY A 147 -22.29 -9.72 12.71
N LEU A 148 -22.59 -8.95 11.67
CA LEU A 148 -23.27 -7.66 11.73
C LEU A 148 -24.43 -7.63 10.73
N ASP A 149 -25.48 -6.94 11.10
CA ASP A 149 -26.61 -6.57 10.27
C ASP A 149 -26.87 -5.04 10.41
N LEU A 150 -27.84 -4.53 9.69
CA LEU A 150 -28.18 -3.11 9.68
C LEU A 150 -28.47 -2.57 11.10
N GLU A 151 -29.17 -3.31 11.95
CA GLU A 151 -29.53 -2.84 13.28
C GLU A 151 -28.35 -2.85 14.26
N ARG A 152 -27.43 -3.80 14.11
CA ARG A 152 -26.18 -3.82 14.87
C ARG A 152 -25.23 -2.72 14.40
N VAL A 153 -25.16 -2.45 13.09
CA VAL A 153 -24.33 -1.38 12.54
C VAL A 153 -24.70 -0.01 13.11
N LYS A 154 -25.98 0.29 13.27
CA LYS A 154 -26.44 1.54 13.91
C LYS A 154 -25.95 1.73 15.35
N LYS A 155 -25.54 0.65 16.01
CA LYS A 155 -25.09 0.62 17.42
C LYS A 155 -23.58 0.55 17.57
N LEU A 156 -22.81 0.56 16.48
CA LEU A 156 -21.35 0.45 16.51
C LEU A 156 -20.74 1.56 17.38
N LYS A 157 -19.83 1.15 18.26
CA LYS A 157 -19.02 2.04 19.12
C LYS A 157 -17.56 1.62 19.03
N LEU A 158 -16.67 2.57 19.24
CA LEU A 158 -15.25 2.27 19.38
C LEU A 158 -15.05 1.32 20.56
N LYS A 159 -14.41 0.17 20.28
CA LYS A 159 -14.07 -0.84 21.29
C LYS A 159 -12.64 -0.68 21.77
N TRP A 160 -11.71 -0.54 20.83
CA TRP A 160 -10.31 -0.29 21.12
C TRP A 160 -9.64 0.46 19.95
N ALA A 161 -8.52 1.09 20.28
CA ALA A 161 -7.64 1.73 19.31
C ALA A 161 -6.20 1.27 19.55
N PHE A 162 -5.44 1.06 18.47
CA PHE A 162 -4.02 0.73 18.51
C PHE A 162 -3.22 1.80 17.77
N GLY A 163 -2.22 2.39 18.45
CA GLY A 163 -1.35 3.40 17.87
C GLY A 163 -0.14 2.78 17.18
N PHE A 164 0.15 3.19 15.94
CA PHE A 164 1.37 2.80 15.25
C PHE A 164 2.52 3.71 15.70
N PRO A 165 3.53 3.17 16.42
CA PRO A 165 4.64 3.98 16.92
C PRO A 165 5.41 4.65 15.78
N GLY A 166 5.61 5.96 15.85
CA GLY A 166 6.42 6.71 14.90
C GLY A 166 5.88 6.83 13.49
N ALA A 167 4.69 6.34 13.20
CA ALA A 167 4.04 6.47 11.89
C ALA A 167 3.25 7.80 11.79
N SER A 168 3.05 8.25 10.55
CA SER A 168 2.23 9.42 10.20
C SER A 168 1.14 9.08 9.18
N ALA A 169 1.17 7.85 8.66
CA ALA A 169 0.16 7.31 7.76
C ALA A 169 -0.07 5.81 7.99
N THR A 170 -1.24 5.35 7.57
CA THR A 170 -1.66 3.96 7.70
C THR A 170 -2.15 3.46 6.34
N PHE A 171 -1.38 2.59 5.70
CA PHE A 171 -1.66 2.13 4.34
C PHE A 171 -2.21 0.71 4.26
N GLY A 172 -1.68 -0.19 5.12
CA GLY A 172 -2.00 -1.61 5.08
C GLY A 172 -3.44 -1.88 5.52
N GLN A 173 -4.21 -2.62 4.71
CA GLN A 173 -5.53 -3.06 5.15
C GLN A 173 -5.40 -4.14 6.21
N PRO A 174 -6.17 -4.07 7.32
CA PRO A 174 -6.19 -5.12 8.33
C PRO A 174 -6.69 -6.46 7.76
N THR A 175 -6.03 -7.54 8.14
CA THR A 175 -6.41 -8.93 7.82
C THR A 175 -6.77 -9.64 9.12
N SER A 176 -7.86 -10.40 9.13
CA SER A 176 -8.31 -11.16 10.30
C SER A 176 -8.21 -12.66 10.06
N PHE A 177 -7.48 -13.35 10.93
CA PHE A 177 -7.38 -14.80 10.92
C PHE A 177 -7.07 -15.35 12.32
N ALA A 178 -7.71 -16.47 12.70
CA ALA A 178 -7.50 -17.18 13.97
C ALA A 178 -7.54 -16.26 15.22
N GLY A 179 -8.51 -15.33 15.26
CA GLY A 179 -8.66 -14.37 16.37
C GLY A 179 -7.59 -13.29 16.41
N LYS A 180 -6.75 -13.18 15.39
CA LYS A 180 -5.71 -12.15 15.26
C LYS A 180 -6.02 -11.16 14.15
N ILE A 181 -5.55 -9.93 14.32
CA ILE A 181 -5.48 -8.91 13.27
C ILE A 181 -4.03 -8.73 12.87
N PHE A 182 -3.75 -8.91 11.58
CA PHE A 182 -2.44 -8.65 11.00
C PHE A 182 -2.50 -7.34 10.21
N VAL A 183 -1.52 -6.45 10.45
CA VAL A 183 -1.47 -5.15 9.78
C VAL A 183 -0.05 -4.65 9.64
N GLY A 184 0.27 -4.10 8.47
CA GLY A 184 1.55 -3.43 8.20
C GLY A 184 1.47 -1.94 8.44
N SER A 185 2.61 -1.32 8.75
CA SER A 185 2.71 0.12 9.00
C SER A 185 3.68 0.83 8.04
N GLU A 186 3.64 2.16 8.09
CA GLU A 186 4.48 3.05 7.28
C GLU A 186 5.98 2.84 7.56
N ASP A 187 6.35 2.59 8.79
CA ASP A 187 7.72 2.35 9.20
C ASP A 187 8.25 0.94 8.85
N GLY A 188 7.41 0.08 8.26
CA GLY A 188 7.74 -1.29 7.89
C GLY A 188 7.49 -2.32 8.99
N THR A 189 6.95 -1.93 10.13
CA THR A 189 6.58 -2.90 11.17
C THR A 189 5.27 -3.60 10.83
N VAL A 190 5.23 -4.91 10.99
CA VAL A 190 4.03 -5.74 10.90
C VAL A 190 3.65 -6.19 12.29
N TYR A 191 2.38 -6.02 12.62
CA TYR A 191 1.81 -6.35 13.92
C TYR A 191 0.83 -7.51 13.78
N ALA A 192 0.88 -8.43 14.73
CA ALA A 192 -0.21 -9.36 15.02
C ALA A 192 -0.87 -8.94 16.34
N LEU A 193 -2.11 -8.52 16.26
CA LEU A 193 -2.90 -8.05 17.40
C LEU A 193 -4.00 -9.05 17.72
N ASP A 194 -4.43 -9.10 18.97
CA ASP A 194 -5.65 -9.80 19.32
C ASP A 194 -6.89 -9.06 18.78
N ALA A 195 -7.76 -9.78 18.09
CA ALA A 195 -8.92 -9.19 17.42
C ALA A 195 -9.93 -8.56 18.39
N ALA A 196 -10.09 -9.13 19.58
CA ALA A 196 -11.08 -8.69 20.55
C ALA A 196 -10.60 -7.54 21.42
N THR A 197 -9.31 -7.50 21.77
CA THR A 197 -8.74 -6.59 22.77
C THR A 197 -7.74 -5.58 22.22
N GLY A 198 -7.15 -5.85 21.03
CA GLY A 198 -6.11 -5.01 20.43
C GLY A 198 -4.74 -5.13 21.11
N CYS A 199 -4.51 -6.10 22.02
CA CYS A 199 -3.18 -6.37 22.56
C CYS A 199 -2.27 -6.99 21.47
N THR A 200 -0.95 -6.85 21.65
CA THR A 200 0.05 -7.29 20.67
C THR A 200 0.55 -8.70 20.98
N TRP A 201 0.40 -9.62 20.01
CA TRP A 201 0.96 -10.97 20.09
C TRP A 201 2.44 -10.98 19.71
N TRP A 202 2.77 -10.38 18.57
CA TRP A 202 4.13 -10.27 18.07
C TRP A 202 4.25 -9.11 17.09
N VAL A 203 5.48 -8.69 16.87
CA VAL A 203 5.87 -7.68 15.88
C VAL A 203 7.00 -8.22 15.00
N PHE A 204 7.00 -7.81 13.73
CA PHE A 204 8.07 -8.11 12.79
C PHE A 204 8.48 -6.84 12.06
N ARG A 205 9.77 -6.65 11.79
CA ARG A 205 10.28 -5.51 11.04
C ARG A 205 10.66 -5.90 9.62
N ALA A 206 9.94 -5.39 8.63
CA ALA A 206 10.30 -5.47 7.21
C ALA A 206 11.41 -4.47 6.86
N SER A 207 11.93 -4.51 5.64
CA SER A 207 13.01 -3.62 5.20
C SER A 207 12.51 -2.22 4.79
N ALA A 208 11.21 -2.07 4.55
CA ALA A 208 10.57 -0.81 4.17
C ALA A 208 9.07 -0.83 4.48
N THR A 209 8.37 0.27 4.20
CA THR A 209 6.92 0.44 4.37
C THR A 209 6.13 -0.76 3.85
N VAL A 210 5.22 -1.29 4.64
CA VAL A 210 4.27 -2.35 4.26
C VAL A 210 2.92 -1.72 3.96
N LYS A 211 2.60 -1.58 2.66
CA LYS A 211 1.33 -1.01 2.16
C LYS A 211 0.29 -2.08 1.84
N THR A 212 0.73 -3.31 1.66
CA THR A 212 -0.14 -4.41 1.27
C THR A 212 -1.06 -4.86 2.40
N ALA A 213 -2.25 -5.38 2.07
CA ALA A 213 -2.93 -6.29 2.97
C ALA A 213 -2.09 -7.55 3.15
N ILE A 214 -2.23 -8.19 4.30
CA ILE A 214 -1.52 -9.42 4.62
C ILE A 214 -2.41 -10.59 4.22
N SER A 215 -1.88 -11.53 3.44
CA SER A 215 -2.61 -12.70 2.99
C SER A 215 -2.22 -13.93 3.80
N VAL A 216 -3.20 -14.77 4.13
CA VAL A 216 -2.99 -15.98 4.94
C VAL A 216 -3.01 -17.20 4.03
N GLY A 217 -2.02 -18.06 4.17
CA GLY A 217 -1.88 -19.28 3.37
C GLY A 217 -1.37 -20.48 4.15
N ASN A 218 -1.00 -21.53 3.41
CA ASN A 218 -0.48 -22.77 3.96
C ASN A 218 -1.38 -23.34 5.09
N LYS A 219 -2.70 -23.36 4.83
CA LYS A 219 -3.72 -23.80 5.81
C LYS A 219 -3.67 -22.99 7.12
N GLY A 220 -3.47 -21.68 7.02
CA GLY A 220 -3.44 -20.77 8.16
C GLY A 220 -2.13 -20.75 8.96
N ARG A 221 -1.05 -21.33 8.44
CA ARG A 221 0.24 -21.35 9.16
C ARG A 221 1.18 -20.21 8.78
N THR A 222 0.96 -19.58 7.63
CA THR A 222 1.88 -18.58 7.09
C THR A 222 1.13 -17.34 6.65
N VAL A 223 1.67 -16.17 6.95
CA VAL A 223 1.23 -14.87 6.42
C VAL A 223 2.21 -14.37 5.38
N PHE A 224 1.69 -13.71 4.33
CA PHE A 224 2.47 -13.19 3.20
C PHE A 224 2.14 -11.72 2.98
N PHE A 225 3.19 -10.91 2.75
CA PHE A 225 3.05 -9.49 2.44
C PHE A 225 4.29 -8.96 1.71
N GLY A 226 4.14 -7.85 1.01
CA GLY A 226 5.23 -7.17 0.34
C GLY A 226 5.58 -5.83 0.97
N ASP A 227 6.80 -5.34 0.72
CA ASP A 227 7.24 -4.02 1.12
C ASP A 227 7.62 -3.12 -0.07
N THR A 228 7.84 -1.83 0.20
CA THR A 228 8.18 -0.84 -0.83
C THR A 228 9.64 -0.90 -1.29
N ASN A 229 10.46 -1.80 -0.75
CA ASN A 229 11.77 -2.16 -1.29
C ASN A 229 11.70 -3.39 -2.22
N GLY A 230 10.49 -3.86 -2.56
CA GLY A 230 10.29 -4.97 -3.50
C GLY A 230 10.50 -6.37 -2.90
N TYR A 231 10.61 -6.50 -1.58
CA TYR A 231 10.67 -7.82 -0.94
C TYR A 231 9.27 -8.34 -0.63
N ILE A 232 9.08 -9.65 -0.84
CA ILE A 232 7.97 -10.41 -0.26
C ILE A 232 8.47 -11.28 0.87
N TYR A 233 7.66 -11.40 1.90
CA TYR A 233 7.92 -12.13 3.14
C TYR A 233 6.88 -13.23 3.35
N ALA A 234 7.32 -14.35 3.90
CA ALA A 234 6.48 -15.40 4.49
C ALA A 234 6.86 -15.55 5.96
N LEU A 235 5.92 -15.27 6.86
CA LEU A 235 6.12 -15.39 8.30
C LEU A 235 5.18 -16.44 8.88
N ASN A 236 5.62 -17.07 9.97
CA ASN A 236 4.79 -17.95 10.76
C ASN A 236 3.68 -17.14 11.48
N VAL A 237 2.45 -17.57 11.38
CA VAL A 237 1.26 -16.93 12.01
C VAL A 237 1.38 -16.88 13.53
N SER A 238 2.00 -17.89 14.17
CA SER A 238 2.04 -18.01 15.63
C SER A 238 2.96 -16.99 16.30
N ASP A 239 4.15 -16.74 15.72
CA ASP A 239 5.23 -16.01 16.37
C ASP A 239 5.92 -14.95 15.51
N GLY A 240 5.51 -14.81 14.22
CA GLY A 240 6.10 -13.85 13.29
C GLY A 240 7.50 -14.22 12.80
N SER A 241 8.01 -15.43 13.08
CA SER A 241 9.31 -15.89 12.59
C SER A 241 9.32 -16.02 11.07
N VAL A 242 10.46 -15.67 10.45
CA VAL A 242 10.62 -15.68 8.98
C VAL A 242 10.76 -17.11 8.48
N SER A 243 9.84 -17.56 7.62
CA SER A 243 9.98 -18.80 6.87
C SER A 243 10.88 -18.58 5.66
N TRP A 244 10.62 -17.52 4.89
CA TRP A 244 11.46 -17.07 3.79
C TRP A 244 11.20 -15.60 3.45
N LYS A 245 12.17 -14.98 2.75
CA LYS A 245 12.13 -13.63 2.20
C LYS A 245 12.79 -13.66 0.84
N VAL A 246 12.14 -13.08 -0.20
CA VAL A 246 12.69 -13.02 -1.56
C VAL A 246 12.45 -11.66 -2.20
N HIS A 247 13.29 -11.32 -3.18
CA HIS A 247 13.19 -10.12 -4.01
C HIS A 247 12.99 -10.56 -5.47
N PRO A 248 11.71 -10.68 -5.94
CA PRO A 248 11.41 -11.32 -7.22
C PRO A 248 11.66 -10.44 -8.45
N GLU A 249 11.90 -9.15 -8.26
CA GLU A 249 12.17 -8.19 -9.33
C GLU A 249 13.48 -7.45 -9.09
N SER A 250 14.39 -7.50 -10.06
CA SER A 250 15.73 -6.92 -9.94
C SER A 250 15.81 -5.42 -10.22
N HIS A 251 14.76 -4.82 -10.78
CA HIS A 251 14.77 -3.39 -11.08
C HIS A 251 14.85 -2.57 -9.78
N PRO A 252 15.77 -1.59 -9.67
CA PRO A 252 16.04 -0.88 -8.40
C PRO A 252 14.86 -0.04 -7.89
N ALA A 253 13.96 0.37 -8.78
CA ALA A 253 12.76 1.10 -8.41
C ALA A 253 11.54 0.18 -8.15
N ALA A 254 11.68 -1.15 -8.23
CA ALA A 254 10.59 -2.08 -8.01
C ALA A 254 10.03 -1.97 -6.59
N ARG A 255 8.72 -2.06 -6.47
CA ARG A 255 7.97 -2.00 -5.21
C ARG A 255 6.85 -3.03 -5.21
N ILE A 256 6.46 -3.48 -4.02
CA ILE A 256 5.26 -4.29 -3.85
C ILE A 256 4.25 -3.45 -3.06
N THR A 257 3.28 -2.90 -3.76
CA THR A 257 2.21 -2.06 -3.18
C THR A 257 0.83 -2.71 -3.32
N GLY A 258 0.62 -3.54 -4.35
CA GLY A 258 -0.53 -4.41 -4.48
C GLY A 258 -0.41 -5.64 -3.57
N SER A 259 -1.53 -6.04 -2.96
CA SER A 259 -1.52 -7.16 -2.03
C SER A 259 -1.32 -8.50 -2.74
N PRO A 260 -0.50 -9.41 -2.20
CA PRO A 260 -0.36 -10.75 -2.75
C PRO A 260 -1.68 -11.53 -2.65
N LEU A 261 -1.97 -12.35 -3.65
CA LEU A 261 -3.13 -13.24 -3.66
C LEU A 261 -2.69 -14.69 -3.65
N LEU A 262 -3.30 -15.51 -2.78
CA LEU A 262 -2.93 -16.91 -2.63
C LEU A 262 -4.02 -17.85 -3.15
N VAL A 263 -3.59 -18.86 -3.92
CA VAL A 263 -4.43 -19.98 -4.32
C VAL A 263 -3.64 -21.27 -4.18
N GLY A 264 -4.09 -22.15 -3.33
CA GLY A 264 -3.43 -23.42 -3.08
C GLY A 264 -2.00 -23.23 -2.56
N LYS A 265 -1.01 -23.63 -3.37
CA LYS A 265 0.42 -23.53 -3.06
C LYS A 265 1.13 -22.39 -3.81
N VAL A 266 0.39 -21.49 -4.42
CA VAL A 266 0.94 -20.39 -5.23
C VAL A 266 0.52 -19.05 -4.65
N VAL A 267 1.47 -18.14 -4.52
CA VAL A 267 1.21 -16.72 -4.28
C VAL A 267 1.46 -15.95 -5.58
N TYR A 268 0.45 -15.22 -6.02
CA TYR A 268 0.50 -14.33 -7.17
C TYR A 268 0.77 -12.91 -6.68
N LEU A 269 1.84 -12.33 -7.16
CA LEU A 269 2.39 -11.08 -6.65
C LEU A 269 2.41 -10.02 -7.74
N PRO A 270 1.70 -8.89 -7.57
CA PRO A 270 1.79 -7.76 -8.48
C PRO A 270 3.04 -6.92 -8.16
N ILE A 271 3.75 -6.47 -9.20
CA ILE A 271 4.94 -5.63 -9.07
C ILE A 271 4.68 -4.25 -9.64
N SER A 272 4.88 -3.26 -8.81
CA SER A 272 4.81 -1.83 -9.11
C SER A 272 6.18 -1.16 -9.00
N SER A 273 6.23 0.17 -9.16
CA SER A 273 7.47 0.92 -9.19
C SER A 273 7.39 2.26 -8.46
N GLY A 274 8.54 2.74 -8.02
CA GLY A 274 8.76 4.14 -7.63
C GLY A 274 9.33 5.00 -8.76
N GLU A 275 9.55 4.43 -9.95
CA GLU A 275 10.20 5.13 -11.06
C GLU A 275 9.35 6.27 -11.61
N GLU A 276 8.02 6.08 -11.64
CA GLU A 276 7.07 7.12 -11.99
C GLU A 276 7.29 8.40 -11.17
N GLY A 277 7.43 8.26 -9.85
CA GLY A 277 7.75 9.37 -8.95
C GLY A 277 9.18 9.90 -9.11
N ALA A 278 10.16 9.02 -9.39
CA ALA A 278 11.55 9.42 -9.61
C ALA A 278 11.73 10.29 -10.85
N ALA A 279 10.87 10.13 -11.85
CA ALA A 279 10.86 10.94 -13.07
C ALA A 279 10.61 12.44 -12.83
N ALA A 280 10.18 12.84 -11.64
CA ALA A 280 10.08 14.24 -11.25
C ALA A 280 11.46 14.95 -11.18
N ASP A 281 12.56 14.18 -11.00
CA ASP A 281 13.92 14.70 -11.08
C ASP A 281 14.38 14.72 -12.56
N PRO A 282 14.68 15.87 -13.16
CA PRO A 282 15.11 15.94 -14.55
C PRO A 282 16.48 15.27 -14.80
N HIS A 283 17.27 14.98 -13.75
CA HIS A 283 18.52 14.24 -13.85
C HIS A 283 18.33 12.71 -13.81
N TYR A 284 17.10 12.24 -13.51
CA TYR A 284 16.80 10.82 -13.52
C TYR A 284 16.70 10.30 -14.97
N PRO A 285 17.45 9.24 -15.35
CA PRO A 285 17.38 8.67 -16.70
C PRO A 285 16.11 7.83 -16.86
N CYS A 286 14.99 8.48 -17.03
CA CYS A 286 13.65 7.88 -17.10
C CYS A 286 13.41 7.25 -18.48
N CYS A 287 12.70 6.13 -18.62
CA CYS A 287 12.30 5.18 -17.57
C CYS A 287 12.50 3.77 -18.12
N THR A 288 12.79 2.81 -17.29
CA THR A 288 13.15 1.44 -17.72
C THR A 288 12.32 0.34 -17.06
N PHE A 289 11.54 0.68 -16.04
CA PHE A 289 10.70 -0.27 -15.32
C PHE A 289 9.57 -0.81 -16.21
N ARG A 290 9.29 -2.09 -16.07
CA ARG A 290 8.12 -2.76 -16.65
C ARG A 290 7.34 -3.43 -15.53
N GLY A 291 6.03 -3.16 -15.44
CA GLY A 291 5.15 -3.89 -14.55
C GLY A 291 5.25 -5.40 -14.75
N SER A 292 4.99 -6.18 -13.72
CA SER A 292 4.96 -7.64 -13.84
C SER A 292 4.02 -8.29 -12.84
N VAL A 293 3.61 -9.52 -13.14
CA VAL A 293 3.00 -10.46 -12.20
C VAL A 293 3.94 -11.62 -12.01
N VAL A 294 4.16 -12.02 -10.76
CA VAL A 294 5.07 -13.11 -10.40
C VAL A 294 4.30 -14.18 -9.64
N ALA A 295 4.45 -15.44 -10.01
CA ALA A 295 3.97 -16.58 -9.24
C ALA A 295 5.11 -17.23 -8.46
N LEU A 296 4.92 -17.41 -7.15
CA LEU A 296 5.90 -18.02 -6.26
C LEU A 296 5.30 -19.22 -5.53
N ASP A 297 6.12 -20.23 -5.26
CA ASP A 297 5.73 -21.33 -4.38
C ASP A 297 5.63 -20.84 -2.92
N THR A 298 4.51 -21.12 -2.27
CA THR A 298 4.22 -20.61 -0.92
C THR A 298 5.14 -21.18 0.17
N ASN A 299 5.76 -22.35 -0.04
CA ASN A 299 6.63 -22.97 0.98
C ASN A 299 8.08 -22.48 0.89
N SER A 300 8.56 -22.21 -0.32
CA SER A 300 9.97 -21.93 -0.58
C SER A 300 10.26 -20.50 -1.07
N GLY A 301 9.24 -19.76 -1.52
CA GLY A 301 9.42 -18.47 -2.19
C GLY A 301 10.06 -18.59 -3.58
N LYS A 302 10.25 -19.81 -4.10
CA LYS A 302 10.84 -20.02 -5.43
C LYS A 302 9.89 -19.53 -6.51
N GLN A 303 10.41 -18.77 -7.46
CA GLN A 303 9.67 -18.30 -8.62
C GLN A 303 9.25 -19.49 -9.50
N ILE A 304 7.95 -19.57 -9.79
CA ILE A 304 7.36 -20.51 -10.73
C ILE A 304 7.40 -19.90 -12.13
N TRP A 305 6.83 -18.70 -12.26
CA TRP A 305 6.88 -17.90 -13.48
C TRP A 305 6.84 -16.40 -13.15
N LYS A 306 7.19 -15.59 -14.15
CA LYS A 306 7.10 -14.13 -14.13
C LYS A 306 6.72 -13.63 -15.51
N THR A 307 5.72 -12.76 -15.59
CA THR A 307 5.24 -12.16 -16.83
C THR A 307 5.30 -10.65 -16.73
N TYR A 308 6.06 -10.03 -17.63
CA TYR A 308 6.07 -8.58 -17.78
C TYR A 308 4.83 -8.08 -18.50
N THR A 309 4.28 -6.96 -18.05
CA THR A 309 3.15 -6.29 -18.69
C THR A 309 3.53 -5.72 -20.07
N ILE A 310 4.76 -5.22 -20.19
CA ILE A 310 5.37 -4.77 -21.44
C ILE A 310 6.39 -5.82 -21.86
N SER A 311 6.22 -6.43 -23.03
CA SER A 311 7.10 -7.50 -23.52
C SER A 311 8.48 -6.98 -23.87
N GLU A 312 8.55 -5.81 -24.50
CA GLU A 312 9.76 -5.18 -24.99
C GLU A 312 10.56 -4.58 -23.83
N ALA A 313 11.86 -4.80 -23.82
CA ALA A 313 12.76 -4.11 -22.90
C ALA A 313 12.91 -2.65 -23.32
N ALA A 314 13.03 -1.75 -22.34
CA ALA A 314 13.26 -0.34 -22.61
C ALA A 314 14.57 -0.13 -23.39
N ALA A 315 14.52 0.69 -24.45
CA ALA A 315 15.65 1.09 -25.29
C ALA A 315 15.85 2.61 -25.20
N PRO A 316 17.05 3.13 -25.54
CA PRO A 316 17.27 4.56 -25.63
C PRO A 316 16.32 5.21 -26.64
N THR A 317 15.66 6.32 -26.26
CA THR A 317 14.74 7.07 -27.13
C THR A 317 15.29 8.44 -27.44
N ARG A 318 15.16 9.41 -26.53
CA ARG A 318 15.63 10.78 -26.70
C ARG A 318 16.53 11.19 -25.55
N LYS A 319 17.13 12.37 -25.64
CA LYS A 319 17.72 13.04 -24.48
C LYS A 319 16.81 14.20 -24.08
N ASN A 320 16.74 14.49 -22.76
CA ASN A 320 16.05 15.68 -22.28
C ASN A 320 16.92 16.93 -22.48
N SER A 321 16.44 18.12 -22.07
CA SER A 321 17.13 19.40 -22.27
C SER A 321 18.48 19.47 -21.53
N LEU A 322 18.67 18.66 -20.48
CA LEU A 322 19.92 18.55 -19.71
C LEU A 322 20.89 17.49 -20.30
N GLY A 323 20.55 16.88 -21.44
CA GLY A 323 21.36 15.83 -22.06
C GLY A 323 21.23 14.45 -21.41
N VAL A 324 20.32 14.28 -20.44
CA VAL A 324 20.08 12.98 -19.76
C VAL A 324 19.33 12.04 -20.70
N GLN A 325 19.80 10.79 -20.80
CA GLN A 325 19.19 9.76 -21.66
C GLN A 325 17.80 9.38 -21.19
N TYR A 326 16.84 9.38 -22.09
CA TYR A 326 15.48 8.92 -21.90
C TYR A 326 15.30 7.52 -22.52
N TRP A 327 14.51 6.67 -21.86
CA TRP A 327 14.34 5.27 -22.23
C TRP A 327 12.85 4.93 -22.37
N GLY A 328 12.53 3.85 -23.11
CA GLY A 328 11.17 3.32 -23.22
C GLY A 328 11.07 2.17 -24.22
N PRO A 329 9.90 1.48 -24.23
CA PRO A 329 8.71 1.71 -23.40
C PRO A 329 8.93 1.34 -21.93
N SER A 330 8.17 1.96 -21.04
CA SER A 330 8.21 1.65 -19.60
C SER A 330 6.87 1.93 -18.93
N GLY A 331 6.69 1.47 -17.69
CA GLY A 331 5.47 1.64 -16.92
C GLY A 331 4.58 0.40 -16.93
N ALA A 332 3.28 0.60 -17.15
CA ALA A 332 2.23 -0.42 -17.05
C ALA A 332 2.34 -1.24 -15.75
N ALA A 333 2.58 -0.54 -14.63
CA ALA A 333 2.78 -1.13 -13.32
C ALA A 333 1.51 -1.87 -12.85
N VAL A 334 1.69 -2.96 -12.10
CA VAL A 334 0.59 -3.66 -11.44
C VAL A 334 0.65 -3.31 -9.96
N TRP A 335 -0.22 -2.40 -9.50
CA TRP A 335 -0.20 -1.88 -8.14
C TRP A 335 -1.47 -2.16 -7.34
N SER A 336 -2.39 -2.93 -7.92
CA SER A 336 -3.55 -3.54 -7.28
C SER A 336 -3.39 -5.06 -7.15
N PRO A 337 -4.14 -5.72 -6.26
CA PRO A 337 -4.14 -7.18 -6.19
C PRO A 337 -4.58 -7.81 -7.52
N PRO A 338 -4.04 -8.96 -7.92
CA PRO A 338 -4.62 -9.73 -9.02
C PRO A 338 -5.95 -10.35 -8.60
N THR A 339 -6.76 -10.76 -9.58
CA THR A 339 -8.01 -11.50 -9.39
C THR A 339 -7.86 -12.90 -9.98
N VAL A 340 -8.33 -13.92 -9.30
CA VAL A 340 -8.21 -15.32 -9.75
C VAL A 340 -9.56 -15.88 -10.18
N ASP A 341 -9.58 -16.46 -11.35
CA ASP A 341 -10.70 -17.23 -11.91
C ASP A 341 -10.31 -18.71 -12.01
N LEU A 342 -10.73 -19.50 -11.02
CA LEU A 342 -10.47 -20.93 -11.01
C LEU A 342 -11.21 -21.69 -12.10
N LYS A 343 -12.36 -21.18 -12.58
CA LYS A 343 -13.14 -21.79 -13.65
C LYS A 343 -12.40 -21.73 -14.97
N ARG A 344 -11.71 -20.61 -15.23
CA ARG A 344 -10.96 -20.35 -16.47
C ARG A 344 -9.46 -20.58 -16.33
N HIS A 345 -8.98 -20.97 -15.14
CA HIS A 345 -7.56 -21.05 -14.81
C HIS A 345 -6.79 -19.78 -15.13
N THR A 346 -7.38 -18.62 -14.83
CA THR A 346 -6.90 -17.31 -15.28
C THR A 346 -6.64 -16.38 -14.12
N ILE A 347 -5.55 -15.61 -14.22
CA ILE A 347 -5.25 -14.45 -13.37
C ILE A 347 -5.59 -13.20 -14.17
N TYR A 348 -6.37 -12.29 -13.58
CA TYR A 348 -6.58 -10.96 -14.13
C TYR A 348 -5.77 -9.94 -13.36
N ALA A 349 -4.98 -9.15 -14.10
CA ALA A 349 -4.16 -8.06 -13.55
C ALA A 349 -4.55 -6.74 -14.23
N ALA A 350 -4.74 -5.71 -13.42
CA ALA A 350 -5.02 -4.36 -13.87
C ALA A 350 -3.72 -3.55 -13.91
N THR A 351 -3.48 -2.80 -14.99
CA THR A 351 -2.25 -2.04 -15.19
C THR A 351 -2.47 -0.53 -15.15
N GLY A 352 -1.44 0.19 -14.73
CA GLY A 352 -1.38 1.63 -14.86
C GLY A 352 -0.85 2.08 -16.23
N ASN A 353 -0.63 3.36 -16.36
CA ASN A 353 -0.18 4.07 -17.55
C ASN A 353 1.26 3.69 -17.97
N ASN A 354 1.67 4.12 -19.16
CA ASN A 354 3.08 4.14 -19.54
C ASN A 354 3.81 5.35 -18.94
N TYR A 355 5.05 5.16 -18.45
CA TYR A 355 5.89 6.27 -17.93
C TYR A 355 6.65 7.00 -19.01
N SER A 356 6.92 6.34 -20.14
CA SER A 356 7.69 6.87 -21.27
C SER A 356 7.26 6.27 -22.60
N TYR A 357 7.53 7.02 -23.67
CA TYR A 357 7.29 6.60 -25.06
C TYR A 357 8.21 5.43 -25.47
N PRO A 358 7.76 4.51 -26.34
CA PRO A 358 6.45 4.45 -26.98
C PRO A 358 5.33 3.95 -26.05
N ALA A 359 4.09 4.37 -26.35
CA ALA A 359 2.91 3.82 -25.68
C ALA A 359 2.70 2.35 -26.07
N THR A 360 2.22 1.56 -25.12
CA THR A 360 1.97 0.13 -25.31
C THR A 360 0.48 -0.19 -25.22
N ALA A 361 0.06 -1.31 -25.81
CA ALA A 361 -1.32 -1.78 -25.73
C ALA A 361 -1.67 -2.50 -24.41
N THR A 362 -0.76 -2.48 -23.45
CA THR A 362 -0.89 -3.17 -22.16
C THR A 362 -0.85 -2.22 -20.97
N SER A 363 -0.74 -0.90 -21.20
CA SER A 363 -1.02 0.13 -20.19
C SER A 363 -2.52 0.39 -20.11
N ASP A 364 -3.00 0.81 -18.95
CA ASP A 364 -4.41 1.12 -18.69
C ASP A 364 -5.34 0.02 -19.19
N ALA A 365 -4.98 -1.20 -18.86
CA ALA A 365 -5.51 -2.43 -19.42
C ALA A 365 -5.80 -3.49 -18.36
N ILE A 366 -6.63 -4.44 -18.75
CA ILE A 366 -6.78 -5.71 -18.02
C ILE A 366 -6.05 -6.79 -18.82
N LEU A 367 -5.14 -7.47 -18.14
CA LEU A 367 -4.40 -8.60 -18.67
C LEU A 367 -4.97 -9.90 -18.10
N ALA A 368 -5.25 -10.87 -18.96
CA ALA A 368 -5.56 -12.24 -18.56
C ALA A 368 -4.33 -13.11 -18.76
N LEU A 369 -3.90 -13.75 -17.69
CA LEU A 369 -2.72 -14.62 -17.65
C LEU A 369 -3.13 -16.04 -17.27
N ASP A 370 -2.56 -17.05 -17.92
CA ASP A 370 -2.72 -18.44 -17.49
C ASP A 370 -2.11 -18.66 -16.10
N MET A 371 -2.85 -19.29 -15.20
CA MET A 371 -2.43 -19.48 -13.80
C MET A 371 -1.15 -20.31 -13.65
N ASN A 372 -0.90 -21.28 -14.57
CA ASN A 372 0.19 -22.22 -14.44
C ASN A 372 1.48 -21.73 -15.09
N SER A 373 1.35 -21.13 -16.28
CA SER A 373 2.48 -20.70 -17.12
C SER A 373 2.78 -19.22 -17.02
N GLY A 374 1.79 -18.38 -16.63
CA GLY A 374 1.89 -16.93 -16.73
C GLY A 374 1.74 -16.39 -18.16
N GLU A 375 1.46 -17.24 -19.16
CA GLU A 375 1.24 -16.80 -20.53
C GLU A 375 0.08 -15.81 -20.61
N ARG A 376 0.26 -14.72 -21.37
CA ARG A 376 -0.79 -13.73 -21.59
C ARG A 376 -1.80 -14.27 -22.61
N LEU A 377 -3.00 -14.61 -22.13
CA LEU A 377 -4.10 -15.12 -22.94
C LEU A 377 -4.74 -14.01 -23.78
N TRP A 378 -4.95 -12.84 -23.17
CA TRP A 378 -5.45 -11.65 -23.83
C TRP A 378 -5.11 -10.39 -23.02
N SER A 379 -5.28 -9.23 -23.66
CA SER A 379 -5.27 -7.92 -23.02
C SER A 379 -6.39 -7.04 -23.54
N ARG A 380 -7.02 -6.26 -22.68
CA ARG A 380 -8.04 -5.26 -23.03
C ARG A 380 -7.62 -3.91 -22.51
N GLN A 381 -7.08 -3.08 -23.39
CA GLN A 381 -6.77 -1.68 -23.11
C GLN A 381 -8.07 -0.86 -23.17
N LEU A 382 -8.30 0.01 -22.19
CA LEU A 382 -9.50 0.85 -22.11
C LEU A 382 -9.17 2.34 -22.25
N THR A 383 -7.91 2.72 -21.98
CA THR A 383 -7.37 4.05 -22.30
C THR A 383 -6.08 3.88 -23.08
N ALA A 384 -6.10 4.28 -24.35
CA ALA A 384 -4.94 4.17 -25.24
C ALA A 384 -4.06 5.42 -25.15
N LYS A 385 -2.74 5.23 -25.32
CA LYS A 385 -1.75 6.31 -25.40
C LYS A 385 -1.65 7.17 -24.14
N ASP A 386 -1.98 6.65 -22.97
CA ASP A 386 -1.77 7.32 -21.71
C ASP A 386 -0.30 7.23 -21.31
N LEU A 387 0.40 8.34 -21.49
CA LEU A 387 1.82 8.52 -21.19
C LEU A 387 1.95 9.56 -20.09
N TRP A 388 2.28 9.13 -18.89
CA TRP A 388 2.38 10.05 -17.76
C TRP A 388 3.45 9.60 -16.76
N ASN A 389 4.10 10.57 -16.12
CA ASN A 389 4.94 10.38 -14.94
C ASN A 389 4.98 11.68 -14.11
N SER A 390 5.53 11.63 -12.91
CA SER A 390 5.58 12.80 -12.00
C SER A 390 6.39 13.98 -12.54
N GLY A 391 7.19 13.83 -13.60
CA GLY A 391 7.80 14.95 -14.32
C GLY A 391 6.75 15.88 -14.94
N CYS A 392 5.54 15.39 -15.24
CA CYS A 392 4.47 16.19 -15.83
C CYS A 392 3.87 17.23 -14.86
N VAL A 393 4.02 17.03 -13.57
CA VAL A 393 3.57 17.97 -12.51
C VAL A 393 4.74 18.61 -11.76
N ALA A 394 6.00 18.30 -12.13
CA ALA A 394 7.18 18.94 -11.59
C ALA A 394 7.35 20.37 -12.12
N GLU A 395 8.15 21.20 -11.44
CA GLU A 395 8.53 22.53 -11.92
C GLU A 395 9.26 22.47 -13.27
N GLN A 396 10.19 21.50 -13.39
CA GLN A 396 10.92 21.19 -14.62
C GLN A 396 10.31 19.96 -15.27
N LYS A 397 9.68 20.13 -16.42
CA LYS A 397 8.91 19.09 -17.12
C LYS A 397 9.75 18.26 -18.09
N ASP A 398 11.07 18.26 -17.94
CA ASP A 398 12.01 17.63 -18.87
C ASP A 398 11.76 16.13 -19.09
N ASN A 399 11.30 15.44 -18.06
CA ASN A 399 10.99 14.01 -18.11
C ASN A 399 9.51 13.72 -18.43
N CYS A 400 8.66 14.75 -18.56
CA CYS A 400 7.27 14.51 -19.02
C CYS A 400 7.29 14.07 -20.49
N PRO A 401 6.53 13.02 -20.86
CA PRO A 401 6.36 12.64 -22.26
C PRO A 401 5.72 13.78 -23.09
N GLU A 402 6.17 13.95 -24.35
CA GLU A 402 5.65 15.00 -25.25
C GLU A 402 4.14 14.83 -25.52
N SER A 403 3.70 13.57 -25.68
CA SER A 403 2.28 13.23 -25.84
C SER A 403 1.66 12.83 -24.51
N ARG A 404 1.65 13.78 -23.55
CA ARG A 404 1.14 13.55 -22.20
C ARG A 404 -0.30 13.05 -22.23
N GLY A 405 -0.56 11.97 -21.47
CA GLY A 405 -1.90 11.48 -21.11
C GLY A 405 -2.42 12.07 -19.80
N ASP A 406 -3.52 11.51 -19.31
CA ASP A 406 -4.28 12.01 -18.17
C ASP A 406 -4.07 11.22 -16.87
N ASP A 407 -3.18 10.19 -16.90
CA ASP A 407 -2.91 9.30 -15.76
C ASP A 407 -4.18 8.53 -15.31
N PHE A 408 -4.79 7.82 -16.24
CA PHE A 408 -6.04 7.08 -16.03
C PHE A 408 -5.84 5.61 -15.66
N ASP A 409 -4.90 5.36 -14.77
CA ASP A 409 -4.61 4.02 -14.25
C ASP A 409 -5.84 3.21 -13.85
N PHE A 410 -5.71 1.88 -13.96
CA PHE A 410 -6.48 0.95 -13.16
C PHE A 410 -5.75 0.67 -11.84
N GLY A 411 -6.01 1.48 -10.81
CA GLY A 411 -5.49 1.28 -9.44
C GLY A 411 -6.27 0.26 -8.62
N ALA A 412 -7.32 -0.29 -9.20
CA ALA A 412 -8.26 -1.20 -8.58
C ALA A 412 -8.17 -2.60 -9.20
N PRO A 413 -8.31 -3.69 -8.41
CA PRO A 413 -8.44 -5.02 -8.98
C PRO A 413 -9.79 -5.18 -9.69
N PRO A 414 -9.86 -6.00 -10.76
CA PRO A 414 -11.14 -6.45 -11.30
C PRO A 414 -11.93 -7.25 -10.26
N ILE A 415 -13.21 -7.00 -10.13
CA ILE A 415 -14.12 -7.83 -9.34
C ILE A 415 -14.70 -8.90 -10.26
N LEU A 416 -14.36 -10.16 -10.04
CA LEU A 416 -15.00 -11.27 -10.78
C LEU A 416 -16.35 -11.60 -10.14
N LYS A 417 -17.41 -11.48 -10.91
CA LYS A 417 -18.78 -11.67 -10.43
C LYS A 417 -19.67 -12.38 -11.44
N THR A 418 -20.45 -13.35 -10.96
CA THR A 418 -21.57 -13.89 -11.76
C THR A 418 -22.73 -12.90 -11.69
N LEU A 419 -23.16 -12.43 -12.85
CA LEU A 419 -24.27 -11.50 -13.01
C LEU A 419 -25.62 -12.21 -12.76
N PRO A 420 -26.72 -11.46 -12.50
CA PRO A 420 -28.05 -12.05 -12.32
C PRO A 420 -28.58 -12.92 -13.46
N ASN A 421 -28.05 -12.74 -14.67
CA ASN A 421 -28.37 -13.55 -15.85
C ASN A 421 -27.49 -14.81 -16.02
N GLY A 422 -26.64 -15.13 -15.05
CA GLY A 422 -25.76 -16.29 -15.06
C GLY A 422 -24.44 -16.13 -15.83
N ARG A 423 -24.17 -14.98 -16.49
CA ARG A 423 -22.86 -14.67 -17.10
C ARG A 423 -21.88 -14.22 -16.03
N ASP A 424 -20.62 -14.57 -16.21
CA ASP A 424 -19.55 -13.94 -15.44
C ASP A 424 -19.13 -12.60 -16.06
N ALA A 425 -18.69 -11.67 -15.22
CA ALA A 425 -18.14 -10.40 -15.63
C ALA A 425 -16.99 -9.97 -14.72
N LEU A 426 -16.04 -9.24 -15.28
CA LEU A 426 -15.03 -8.47 -14.55
C LEU A 426 -15.53 -7.04 -14.40
N VAL A 427 -15.85 -6.63 -13.18
CA VAL A 427 -16.36 -5.27 -12.90
C VAL A 427 -15.27 -4.47 -12.23
N LEU A 428 -14.94 -3.29 -12.77
CA LEU A 428 -13.82 -2.49 -12.26
C LEU A 428 -13.99 -1.00 -12.54
N GLY A 429 -13.39 -0.18 -11.69
CA GLY A 429 -13.33 1.27 -11.84
C GLY A 429 -11.94 1.74 -12.25
N GLN A 430 -11.87 2.89 -12.91
CA GLN A 430 -10.67 3.53 -13.41
C GLN A 430 -10.56 4.98 -12.91
N LYS A 431 -9.34 5.51 -12.82
CA LYS A 431 -9.09 6.93 -12.50
C LYS A 431 -9.79 7.91 -13.48
N SER A 432 -10.16 7.46 -14.68
CA SER A 432 -10.95 8.23 -15.66
C SER A 432 -12.38 8.56 -15.21
N GLY A 433 -12.83 8.00 -14.10
CA GLY A 433 -14.21 8.12 -13.63
C GLY A 433 -15.19 7.15 -14.30
N PHE A 434 -14.69 6.25 -15.13
CA PHE A 434 -15.50 5.17 -15.70
C PHE A 434 -15.48 3.92 -14.85
N VAL A 435 -16.61 3.22 -14.83
CA VAL A 435 -16.76 1.84 -14.35
C VAL A 435 -17.11 0.97 -15.54
N TYR A 436 -16.44 -0.16 -15.66
CA TYR A 436 -16.63 -1.11 -16.75
C TYR A 436 -17.08 -2.46 -16.24
N ALA A 437 -17.85 -3.18 -17.06
CA ALA A 437 -17.98 -4.63 -16.96
C ALA A 437 -17.45 -5.26 -18.24
N LEU A 438 -16.53 -6.20 -18.08
CA LEU A 438 -15.88 -6.90 -19.20
C LEU A 438 -16.27 -8.37 -19.20
N ASP A 439 -16.38 -8.94 -20.40
CA ASP A 439 -16.66 -10.35 -20.62
C ASP A 439 -15.38 -11.19 -20.55
N PRO A 440 -15.18 -12.03 -19.52
CA PRO A 440 -13.98 -12.86 -19.44
C PRO A 440 -13.92 -13.96 -20.51
N ASP A 441 -15.06 -14.35 -21.09
CA ASP A 441 -15.17 -15.38 -22.14
C ASP A 441 -14.97 -14.82 -23.56
N ASP A 442 -14.95 -13.48 -23.70
CA ASP A 442 -14.80 -12.80 -25.00
C ASP A 442 -13.68 -11.74 -24.94
N HIS A 443 -12.47 -12.15 -24.55
CA HIS A 443 -11.25 -11.34 -24.54
C HIS A 443 -11.42 -9.97 -23.86
N GLY A 444 -12.22 -9.90 -22.80
CA GLY A 444 -12.49 -8.66 -22.08
C GLY A 444 -13.36 -7.66 -22.88
N ARG A 445 -14.21 -8.13 -23.79
CA ARG A 445 -15.16 -7.25 -24.48
C ARG A 445 -16.04 -6.51 -23.48
N VAL A 446 -16.19 -5.20 -23.66
CA VAL A 446 -17.03 -4.38 -22.80
C VAL A 446 -18.49 -4.81 -22.92
N LEU A 447 -19.08 -5.20 -21.80
CA LEU A 447 -20.51 -5.52 -21.65
C LEU A 447 -21.33 -4.24 -21.43
N TRP A 448 -20.82 -3.40 -20.54
CA TRP A 448 -21.34 -2.07 -20.29
C TRP A 448 -20.24 -1.18 -19.68
N GLU A 449 -20.44 0.13 -19.80
CA GLU A 449 -19.63 1.14 -19.15
C GLU A 449 -20.52 2.23 -18.54
N SER A 450 -20.06 2.88 -17.47
CA SER A 450 -20.78 3.95 -16.80
C SER A 450 -19.79 5.00 -16.31
N ARG A 451 -20.00 6.24 -16.68
CA ARG A 451 -19.23 7.36 -16.18
C ARG A 451 -19.85 7.87 -14.88
N ILE A 452 -19.07 7.89 -13.79
CA ILE A 452 -19.54 8.37 -12.47
C ILE A 452 -18.75 9.59 -11.98
N GLY A 453 -17.66 9.97 -12.67
CA GLY A 453 -16.82 11.10 -12.28
C GLY A 453 -16.15 11.78 -13.47
N HIS A 454 -15.39 12.84 -13.17
CA HIS A 454 -14.62 13.58 -14.19
C HIS A 454 -13.30 12.89 -14.52
N GLY A 455 -12.66 12.29 -13.51
CA GLY A 455 -11.36 11.65 -13.63
C GLY A 455 -10.18 12.60 -13.43
N GLY A 456 -8.97 12.02 -13.46
CA GLY A 456 -7.69 12.69 -13.27
C GLY A 456 -6.72 11.84 -12.46
N PRO A 457 -5.47 12.30 -12.25
CA PRO A 457 -4.46 11.54 -11.50
C PRO A 457 -4.90 11.14 -10.08
N LEU A 458 -5.67 11.98 -9.42
CA LEU A 458 -6.33 11.71 -8.15
C LEU A 458 -7.87 11.67 -8.27
N GLY A 459 -8.39 11.63 -9.51
CA GLY A 459 -9.81 11.60 -9.81
C GLY A 459 -10.38 10.19 -9.94
N GLY A 460 -11.65 10.10 -10.29
CA GLY A 460 -12.35 8.85 -10.57
C GLY A 460 -12.30 7.83 -9.42
N ILE A 461 -11.99 6.58 -9.74
CA ILE A 461 -11.91 5.47 -8.78
C ILE A 461 -10.44 5.12 -8.53
N GLN A 462 -9.96 5.30 -7.30
CA GLN A 462 -8.56 5.14 -6.95
C GLN A 462 -8.20 3.70 -6.54
N TRP A 463 -8.85 3.13 -5.53
CA TRP A 463 -8.45 1.87 -4.91
C TRP A 463 -9.43 0.72 -5.11
N GLY A 464 -10.57 0.97 -5.73
CA GLY A 464 -11.51 -0.05 -6.11
C GLY A 464 -12.90 0.06 -5.50
N GLY A 465 -13.71 -0.94 -5.83
CA GLY A 465 -15.11 -1.07 -5.41
C GLY A 465 -15.39 -2.29 -4.57
N ALA A 466 -16.66 -2.50 -4.29
CA ALA A 466 -17.21 -3.72 -3.71
C ALA A 466 -18.47 -4.17 -4.47
N SER A 467 -18.86 -5.44 -4.33
CA SER A 467 -20.03 -5.93 -5.05
C SER A 467 -20.80 -6.97 -4.24
N ASP A 468 -22.11 -6.74 -4.07
CA ASP A 468 -23.04 -7.80 -3.66
C ASP A 468 -23.55 -8.60 -4.88
N ASN A 469 -24.64 -9.32 -4.76
CA ASN A 469 -25.19 -10.14 -5.87
C ASN A 469 -25.98 -9.34 -6.91
N ARG A 470 -26.24 -8.05 -6.70
CA ARG A 470 -27.09 -7.21 -7.57
C ARG A 470 -26.47 -5.88 -7.92
N ARG A 471 -25.54 -5.40 -7.09
CA ARG A 471 -24.97 -4.06 -7.17
C ARG A 471 -23.45 -4.09 -7.10
N ALA A 472 -22.85 -3.13 -7.77
CA ALA A 472 -21.47 -2.75 -7.56
C ALA A 472 -21.42 -1.36 -6.92
N TYR A 473 -20.56 -1.20 -5.93
CA TYR A 473 -20.41 0.04 -5.16
C TYR A 473 -19.05 0.64 -5.45
N PHE A 474 -19.02 1.89 -5.92
CA PHE A 474 -17.77 2.58 -6.23
C PHE A 474 -17.73 3.94 -5.54
N PRO A 475 -16.68 4.21 -4.78
CA PRO A 475 -16.42 5.52 -4.23
C PRO A 475 -15.89 6.43 -5.33
N LEU A 476 -16.26 7.70 -5.30
CA LEU A 476 -15.75 8.71 -6.21
C LEU A 476 -14.71 9.57 -5.49
N SER A 477 -13.53 9.70 -6.08
CA SER A 477 -12.53 10.65 -5.65
C SER A 477 -12.84 12.04 -6.23
N ASP A 478 -12.51 12.26 -7.49
CA ASP A 478 -12.52 13.57 -8.16
C ASP A 478 -11.93 14.65 -7.23
N TYR A 479 -10.77 14.32 -6.63
CA TYR A 479 -10.06 15.18 -5.69
C TYR A 479 -9.66 16.50 -6.35
N ASP A 480 -9.98 17.59 -5.69
CA ASP A 480 -9.57 18.94 -6.07
C ASP A 480 -9.05 19.66 -4.82
N ASP A 481 -7.78 20.08 -4.86
CA ASP A 481 -7.13 20.79 -3.75
C ASP A 481 -7.55 22.28 -3.68
N GLN A 482 -8.03 22.83 -4.79
CA GLN A 482 -8.54 24.20 -4.86
C GLN A 482 -10.00 24.28 -4.40
N ASN A 483 -10.76 23.19 -4.54
CA ASN A 483 -12.14 23.10 -4.10
C ASN A 483 -12.37 21.83 -3.25
N PRO A 484 -12.07 21.86 -1.94
CA PRO A 484 -12.21 20.71 -1.05
C PRO A 484 -13.62 20.14 -0.93
N LEU A 485 -14.62 20.84 -1.45
CA LEU A 485 -16.02 20.41 -1.49
C LEU A 485 -16.40 19.70 -2.80
N ALA A 486 -15.50 19.74 -3.79
CA ALA A 486 -15.70 19.04 -5.05
C ALA A 486 -15.47 17.53 -4.89
N GLY A 487 -16.09 16.75 -5.78
CA GLY A 487 -15.94 15.30 -5.81
C GLY A 487 -16.59 14.60 -4.62
N GLY A 488 -16.16 13.38 -4.41
CA GLY A 488 -16.65 12.53 -3.33
C GLY A 488 -18.02 11.92 -3.58
N GLY A 489 -18.38 11.00 -2.70
CA GLY A 489 -19.65 10.28 -2.74
C GLY A 489 -19.50 8.81 -3.11
N LEU A 490 -20.57 8.09 -2.91
CA LEU A 490 -20.65 6.65 -3.16
C LEU A 490 -21.77 6.35 -4.17
N PHE A 491 -21.40 5.60 -5.21
CA PHE A 491 -22.34 5.13 -6.22
C PHE A 491 -22.71 3.67 -6.00
N ALA A 492 -23.97 3.33 -6.22
CA ALA A 492 -24.42 1.98 -6.43
C ALA A 492 -24.89 1.82 -7.87
N LEU A 493 -24.27 0.89 -8.59
CA LEU A 493 -24.59 0.58 -9.96
C LEU A 493 -25.23 -0.81 -10.07
N ASN A 494 -26.17 -0.96 -10.99
CA ASN A 494 -26.76 -2.25 -11.31
C ASN A 494 -25.72 -3.14 -12.02
N LEU A 495 -25.44 -4.31 -11.46
CA LEU A 495 -24.43 -5.23 -12.01
C LEU A 495 -24.70 -5.68 -13.44
N LEU A 496 -25.98 -5.80 -13.83
CA LEU A 496 -26.32 -6.34 -15.14
C LEU A 496 -26.08 -5.34 -16.30
N ASN A 497 -26.23 -4.03 -16.03
CA ASN A 497 -26.25 -3.02 -17.10
C ASN A 497 -25.55 -1.70 -16.75
N GLY A 498 -24.88 -1.60 -15.61
CA GLY A 498 -24.15 -0.42 -15.19
C GLY A 498 -25.01 0.80 -14.78
N LYS A 499 -26.36 0.74 -14.90
CA LYS A 499 -27.19 1.88 -14.56
C LYS A 499 -27.08 2.24 -13.09
N GLN A 500 -26.98 3.54 -12.81
CA GLN A 500 -27.01 4.05 -11.44
C GLN A 500 -28.32 3.69 -10.76
N ILE A 501 -28.23 3.04 -9.60
CA ILE A 501 -29.38 2.76 -8.71
C ILE A 501 -29.56 3.94 -7.78
N TRP A 502 -28.47 4.37 -7.12
CA TRP A 502 -28.43 5.56 -6.31
C TRP A 502 -27.02 6.17 -6.28
N TYR A 503 -26.96 7.43 -5.93
CA TYR A 503 -25.74 8.16 -5.61
C TYR A 503 -25.93 8.84 -4.26
N ALA A 504 -25.03 8.58 -3.33
CA ALA A 504 -24.95 9.27 -2.05
C ALA A 504 -23.81 10.30 -2.14
N PRO A 505 -24.10 11.59 -2.34
CA PRO A 505 -23.08 12.62 -2.41
C PRO A 505 -22.31 12.71 -1.09
N ALA A 506 -21.04 13.09 -1.16
CA ALA A 506 -20.26 13.31 0.05
C ALA A 506 -20.88 14.43 0.90
N PRO A 507 -21.06 14.23 2.20
CA PRO A 507 -21.45 15.33 3.08
C PRO A 507 -20.38 16.44 3.07
N LYS A 508 -20.79 17.66 3.40
CA LYS A 508 -19.84 18.76 3.58
C LYS A 508 -18.82 18.39 4.66
N PRO A 509 -17.50 18.42 4.38
CA PRO A 509 -16.50 18.07 5.37
C PRO A 509 -16.57 18.98 6.61
N ALA A 510 -16.56 18.39 7.79
CA ALA A 510 -16.52 19.13 9.07
C ALA A 510 -15.11 19.68 9.37
N CYS A 511 -14.07 19.07 8.81
CA CYS A 511 -12.66 19.40 9.03
C CYS A 511 -12.13 20.55 8.15
N THR A 512 -12.96 21.48 7.69
CA THR A 512 -12.64 22.52 6.67
C THR A 512 -11.42 23.38 6.98
N SER A 513 -11.00 23.44 8.24
CA SER A 513 -9.77 24.10 8.66
C SER A 513 -8.53 23.19 8.62
N ALA A 514 -8.68 21.86 8.40
CA ALA A 514 -7.54 20.93 8.41
C ALA A 514 -6.92 20.77 7.02
N PHE A 515 -5.58 20.84 6.93
CA PHE A 515 -4.87 20.59 5.69
C PHE A 515 -5.21 19.18 5.15
N GLY A 516 -5.51 19.09 3.85
CA GLY A 516 -5.89 17.84 3.21
C GLY A 516 -7.28 17.32 3.56
N CYS A 517 -8.08 18.09 4.32
CA CYS A 517 -9.50 17.85 4.49
C CYS A 517 -10.21 18.03 3.15
N ASN A 518 -10.85 16.98 2.65
CA ASN A 518 -11.48 16.97 1.34
C ASN A 518 -12.67 16.01 1.33
N ALA A 519 -13.69 16.29 0.52
CA ALA A 519 -14.87 15.45 0.36
C ALA A 519 -14.60 14.14 -0.39
N ALA A 520 -13.47 14.03 -1.10
CA ALA A 520 -13.12 12.90 -1.94
C ALA A 520 -13.21 11.57 -1.18
N GLN A 521 -13.79 10.56 -1.81
CA GLN A 521 -13.83 9.18 -1.31
C GLN A 521 -12.91 8.31 -2.16
N MET A 522 -11.73 8.01 -1.61
CA MET A 522 -10.73 7.18 -2.29
C MET A 522 -10.71 5.75 -1.76
N ALA A 523 -10.98 5.56 -0.46
CA ALA A 523 -10.88 4.25 0.20
C ALA A 523 -11.85 3.23 -0.43
N PRO A 524 -11.38 1.99 -0.69
CA PRO A 524 -12.25 0.96 -1.22
C PRO A 524 -13.36 0.62 -0.21
N PRO A 525 -14.62 0.53 -0.64
CA PRO A 525 -15.74 0.21 0.25
C PRO A 525 -15.74 -1.27 0.63
N THR A 526 -16.49 -1.61 1.65
CA THR A 526 -16.77 -2.99 2.04
C THR A 526 -18.26 -3.18 2.22
N VAL A 527 -18.81 -4.24 1.66
CA VAL A 527 -20.24 -4.52 1.72
C VAL A 527 -20.54 -5.79 2.51
N ILE A 528 -21.56 -5.71 3.36
CA ILE A 528 -22.22 -6.84 4.03
C ILE A 528 -23.72 -6.81 3.63
N PRO A 529 -24.49 -7.87 3.87
CA PRO A 529 -25.92 -7.82 3.57
C PRO A 529 -26.64 -6.62 4.18
N GLY A 530 -27.17 -5.75 3.32
CA GLY A 530 -27.92 -4.54 3.71
C GLY A 530 -27.10 -3.28 3.99
N VAL A 531 -25.76 -3.36 4.11
CA VAL A 531 -24.91 -2.21 4.47
C VAL A 531 -23.63 -2.16 3.65
N VAL A 532 -23.24 -0.98 3.18
CA VAL A 532 -21.93 -0.72 2.60
C VAL A 532 -21.19 0.34 3.41
N PHE A 533 -19.92 0.06 3.74
CA PHE A 533 -19.03 0.97 4.47
C PHE A 533 -18.08 1.65 3.50
N ALA A 534 -17.89 2.94 3.64
CA ALA A 534 -16.90 3.71 2.87
C ALA A 534 -16.24 4.79 3.73
N GLY A 535 -14.94 4.97 3.52
CA GLY A 535 -14.15 6.02 4.15
C GLY A 535 -13.90 7.17 3.20
N SER A 536 -13.63 8.36 3.74
CA SER A 536 -13.33 9.56 2.95
C SER A 536 -12.18 10.38 3.51
N LEU A 537 -11.66 11.31 2.71
CA LEU A 537 -10.52 12.14 3.10
C LEU A 537 -10.88 13.18 4.18
N ASP A 538 -12.16 13.40 4.46
CA ASP A 538 -12.61 14.20 5.60
C ASP A 538 -12.43 13.48 6.96
N GLY A 539 -11.94 12.24 6.93
CA GLY A 539 -11.70 11.42 8.13
C GLY A 539 -12.92 10.67 8.63
N HIS A 540 -14.04 10.69 7.92
CA HIS A 540 -15.23 9.97 8.32
C HIS A 540 -15.30 8.56 7.72
N LEU A 541 -15.59 7.57 8.56
CA LEU A 541 -16.03 6.24 8.16
C LEU A 541 -17.56 6.21 8.25
N ARG A 542 -18.22 5.98 7.11
CA ARG A 542 -19.69 5.97 7.01
C ARG A 542 -20.20 4.61 6.58
N ALA A 543 -21.35 4.22 7.13
CA ALA A 543 -22.13 3.06 6.69
C ALA A 543 -23.41 3.53 6.01
N TYR A 544 -23.71 2.96 4.86
CA TYR A 544 -24.84 3.34 4.02
C TYR A 544 -25.78 2.15 3.85
N ASP A 545 -27.09 2.39 3.88
CA ASP A 545 -28.08 1.37 3.50
C ASP A 545 -27.92 1.04 1.99
N THR A 546 -27.79 -0.23 1.66
CA THR A 546 -27.62 -0.67 0.27
C THR A 546 -28.83 -0.42 -0.62
N ARG A 547 -30.02 -0.15 -0.05
CA ARG A 547 -31.26 0.05 -0.79
C ARG A 547 -31.34 1.43 -1.41
N ASP A 548 -30.93 2.47 -0.66
CA ASP A 548 -31.17 3.88 -1.04
C ASP A 548 -29.97 4.81 -0.80
N GLY A 549 -28.84 4.29 -0.29
CA GLY A 549 -27.64 5.08 -0.04
C GLY A 549 -27.71 6.02 1.17
N LYS A 550 -28.74 5.90 2.03
CA LYS A 550 -28.80 6.71 3.24
C LYS A 550 -27.74 6.31 4.23
N VAL A 551 -27.09 7.30 4.86
CA VAL A 551 -26.13 7.08 5.95
C VAL A 551 -26.91 6.56 7.17
N VAL A 552 -26.51 5.39 7.68
CA VAL A 552 -27.11 4.73 8.85
C VAL A 552 -26.20 4.76 10.07
N TRP A 553 -24.91 5.03 9.86
CA TRP A 553 -23.90 5.20 10.90
C TRP A 553 -22.75 6.05 10.34
N ASP A 554 -22.20 6.93 11.16
CA ASP A 554 -21.09 7.82 10.81
C ASP A 554 -20.18 8.01 12.02
N PHE A 555 -18.86 7.97 11.80
CA PHE A 555 -17.86 8.16 12.84
C PHE A 555 -16.70 9.03 12.33
N ASP A 556 -16.45 10.13 13.04
CA ASP A 556 -15.27 10.97 12.79
C ASP A 556 -14.01 10.30 13.40
N THR A 557 -13.10 9.89 12.52
CA THR A 557 -11.82 9.30 12.94
C THR A 557 -10.72 10.36 13.13
N ALA A 558 -10.90 11.61 12.68
CA ALA A 558 -9.90 12.67 12.70
C ALA A 558 -9.72 13.29 14.10
N GLN A 559 -9.62 12.46 15.13
CA GLN A 559 -9.49 12.85 16.53
C GLN A 559 -8.36 12.07 17.25
N LYS A 560 -8.04 12.46 18.49
CA LYS A 560 -7.08 11.76 19.34
C LYS A 560 -7.73 10.54 20.00
N PHE A 561 -6.96 9.48 20.19
CA PHE A 561 -7.42 8.23 20.78
C PHE A 561 -6.51 7.77 21.93
N SER A 562 -7.11 7.26 22.99
CA SER A 562 -6.42 6.42 23.97
C SER A 562 -6.21 5.03 23.36
N THR A 563 -4.99 4.52 23.39
CA THR A 563 -4.61 3.28 22.70
C THR A 563 -4.30 2.14 23.66
N THR A 564 -4.48 0.91 23.19
CA THR A 564 -4.18 -0.31 23.97
C THR A 564 -2.68 -0.51 24.21
N ASN A 565 -1.83 0.11 23.40
CA ASN A 565 -0.37 -0.01 23.49
C ASN A 565 0.33 1.24 24.05
N GLY A 566 -0.41 2.20 24.58
CA GLY A 566 0.15 3.41 25.21
C GLY A 566 0.75 4.44 24.26
N VAL A 567 0.72 4.17 22.94
CA VAL A 567 1.22 5.09 21.92
C VAL A 567 0.22 6.23 21.74
N GLN A 568 0.70 7.48 21.77
CA GLN A 568 -0.15 8.61 21.41
C GLN A 568 -0.58 8.49 19.95
N ALA A 569 -1.89 8.49 19.71
CA ALA A 569 -2.42 8.29 18.39
C ALA A 569 -3.54 9.27 18.04
N ARG A 570 -3.56 9.62 16.77
CA ARG A 570 -4.61 10.42 16.13
C ARG A 570 -5.01 9.77 14.82
N GLY A 571 -6.29 9.78 14.53
CA GLY A 571 -6.76 9.44 13.20
C GLY A 571 -6.73 10.64 12.25
N GLY A 572 -7.01 10.38 11.00
CA GLY A 572 -6.99 11.36 9.91
C GLY A 572 -7.82 10.85 8.72
N SER A 573 -7.37 11.13 7.51
CA SER A 573 -8.04 10.71 6.28
C SER A 573 -8.05 9.20 6.09
N LEU A 574 -9.13 8.68 5.49
CA LEU A 574 -9.24 7.30 5.05
C LEU A 574 -8.98 7.23 3.54
N ASN A 575 -7.93 6.48 3.14
CA ASN A 575 -7.51 6.41 1.73
C ASN A 575 -7.37 4.95 1.25
N GLY A 576 -6.15 4.40 1.22
CA GLY A 576 -5.85 3.11 0.57
C GLY A 576 -6.39 1.87 1.29
N ALA A 577 -6.56 1.95 2.60
CA ALA A 577 -7.09 0.85 3.40
C ALA A 577 -8.61 0.97 3.54
N GLY A 578 -9.34 0.00 3.01
CA GLY A 578 -10.78 -0.12 3.26
C GLY A 578 -11.07 -0.79 4.60
N PRO A 579 -12.29 -0.67 5.14
CA PRO A 579 -12.66 -1.34 6.37
C PRO A 579 -12.71 -2.86 6.20
N THR A 580 -12.24 -3.58 7.22
CA THR A 580 -12.34 -5.04 7.36
C THR A 580 -13.48 -5.35 8.32
N ILE A 581 -14.45 -6.16 7.88
CA ILE A 581 -15.64 -6.49 8.66
C ILE A 581 -15.68 -7.99 8.91
N VAL A 582 -15.60 -8.39 10.17
CA VAL A 582 -15.49 -9.80 10.52
C VAL A 582 -15.84 -10.04 12.00
N GLY A 583 -16.63 -11.08 12.28
CA GLY A 583 -16.91 -11.54 13.66
C GLY A 583 -17.61 -10.50 14.55
N GLY A 584 -18.49 -9.66 13.99
CA GLY A 584 -19.16 -8.60 14.73
C GLY A 584 -18.35 -7.33 14.94
N MET A 585 -17.16 -7.26 14.31
CA MET A 585 -16.21 -6.16 14.43
C MET A 585 -16.00 -5.46 13.09
N VAL A 586 -15.68 -4.16 13.15
CA VAL A 586 -15.19 -3.35 12.02
C VAL A 586 -13.83 -2.80 12.38
N TYR A 587 -12.82 -3.11 11.55
CA TYR A 587 -11.44 -2.62 11.72
C TYR A 587 -11.10 -1.66 10.59
N VAL A 588 -10.51 -0.52 10.92
CA VAL A 588 -10.09 0.46 9.92
C VAL A 588 -8.83 1.19 10.34
N ASN A 589 -7.90 1.31 9.43
CA ASN A 589 -6.74 2.20 9.54
C ASN A 589 -7.14 3.61 9.15
N THR A 590 -6.64 4.61 9.87
CA THR A 590 -6.93 6.02 9.58
C THR A 590 -5.70 6.89 9.76
N GLY A 591 -5.45 7.72 8.74
CA GLY A 591 -4.29 8.59 8.61
C GLY A 591 -3.64 8.48 7.23
N TYR A 592 -3.49 9.59 6.52
CA TYR A 592 -2.86 9.65 5.21
C TYR A 592 -2.02 10.92 5.06
N THR A 593 -0.72 10.78 4.81
CA THR A 593 0.24 11.90 4.79
C THR A 593 -0.03 12.95 3.72
N ASN A 594 -0.61 12.56 2.58
CA ASN A 594 -0.96 13.50 1.51
C ASN A 594 -2.32 14.20 1.73
N ALA A 595 -2.99 13.91 2.85
CA ALA A 595 -4.21 14.55 3.30
C ALA A 595 -4.11 14.79 4.81
N MET A 596 -5.05 14.32 5.64
CA MET A 596 -4.90 14.42 7.10
C MET A 596 -4.09 13.23 7.63
N ALA A 597 -2.91 13.50 8.17
CA ALA A 597 -2.04 12.50 8.79
C ALA A 597 -2.71 11.84 10.02
N GLY A 598 -2.32 10.60 10.30
CA GLY A 598 -2.76 9.83 11.44
C GLY A 598 -2.01 8.50 11.54
N ASN A 599 -2.06 7.87 12.72
CA ASN A 599 -1.28 6.68 13.04
C ASN A 599 -2.07 5.69 13.89
N VAL A 600 -3.35 5.45 13.56
CA VAL A 600 -4.21 4.61 14.41
C VAL A 600 -4.99 3.56 13.61
N LEU A 601 -5.09 2.36 14.19
CA LEU A 601 -6.05 1.34 13.83
C LEU A 601 -7.19 1.39 14.85
N LEU A 602 -8.42 1.49 14.35
CA LEU A 602 -9.64 1.53 15.16
C LEU A 602 -10.43 0.23 14.99
N ALA A 603 -10.99 -0.26 16.08
CA ALA A 603 -11.89 -1.39 16.10
C ALA A 603 -13.24 -1.04 16.73
N PHE A 604 -14.30 -1.29 16.01
CA PHE A 604 -15.67 -1.01 16.44
C PHE A 604 -16.45 -2.31 16.66
N SER A 605 -17.36 -2.29 17.63
CA SER A 605 -18.31 -3.37 17.90
C SER A 605 -19.68 -2.79 18.28
N ALA A 606 -20.73 -3.55 18.00
CA ALA A 606 -22.07 -3.26 18.50
C ALA A 606 -22.27 -3.75 19.95
N ASP A 607 -21.39 -4.63 20.42
CA ASP A 607 -21.47 -5.22 21.75
C ASP A 607 -20.68 -4.38 22.75
N SER A 608 -21.30 -4.03 23.85
CA SER A 608 -20.74 -3.16 24.90
C SER A 608 -19.79 -3.86 25.89
N ARG A 609 -19.22 -5.02 25.52
CA ARG A 609 -18.28 -5.77 26.37
C ARG A 609 -16.91 -5.91 25.75
#